data_e7c239fff521f34fd3c3076d85e9c268
#
_entry.id   e7c239fff521f34fd3c3076d85e9c268
#
_cell.length_a   1.000
_cell.length_b   1.000
_cell.length_c   1.000
_cell.angle_alpha   90.00
_cell.angle_beta   90.00
_cell.angle_gamma   90.00
#
_symmetry.space_group_name_H-M   'P 1'
#
loop_
_entity.id
_entity.type
_entity.pdbx_description
1 polymer ?
#
loop_
_entity_poly.entity_id
_entity_poly.type
_entity_poly.pdbx_seq_one_letter_code
_entity_poly.pdbx_strand_id
1 'polypeptide(L)'
;MIQITLDKFKEMCSSAVGYIDKIYLHWTGVGYDSINHPDYHVVIGKNGELYVPDYDLTIKRSHTYMRNSRSIGIALACCNTDSISENNLGAEPPTEAQLNMIAQVVAIACINIGIPLDIQHVMTHAEAADNKDGLDLYYNDYTGYPNNTYGPDSNVDRWDLLVLREGEERWSGGDQIRGNARFYAHEWGCTYI
;
A
#
# COMPACT_ATOMS: atom_id res chain seq x y z
N MET A 1 -6.50 -16.30 -5.20
CA MET A 1 -7.13 -15.12 -4.55
C MET A 1 -8.62 -15.12 -4.83
N ILE A 2 -9.42 -14.57 -3.92
CA ILE A 2 -10.88 -14.45 -4.01
C ILE A 2 -11.18 -13.04 -4.48
N GLN A 3 -11.95 -12.87 -5.55
CA GLN A 3 -12.41 -11.55 -5.97
C GLN A 3 -13.56 -11.08 -5.06
N ILE A 4 -13.50 -9.83 -4.62
CA ILE A 4 -14.49 -9.22 -3.71
C ILE A 4 -14.97 -7.87 -4.23
N THR A 5 -16.05 -7.36 -3.63
CA THR A 5 -16.56 -6.00 -3.84
C THR A 5 -16.03 -5.05 -2.75
N LEU A 6 -16.18 -3.73 -2.96
CA LEU A 6 -15.90 -2.73 -1.94
C LEU A 6 -16.79 -2.91 -0.68
N ASP A 7 -18.05 -3.31 -0.86
CA ASP A 7 -18.93 -3.59 0.28
C ASP A 7 -18.41 -4.75 1.13
N LYS A 8 -17.91 -5.81 0.47
CA LYS A 8 -17.30 -6.94 1.17
C LYS A 8 -16.02 -6.51 1.90
N PHE A 9 -15.19 -5.68 1.28
CA PHE A 9 -14.01 -5.14 1.94
C PHE A 9 -14.38 -4.29 3.17
N LYS A 10 -15.43 -3.48 3.08
CA LYS A 10 -15.97 -2.72 4.21
C LYS A 10 -16.41 -3.61 5.38
N GLU A 11 -17.08 -4.73 5.11
CA GLU A 11 -17.42 -5.73 6.13
C GLU A 11 -16.16 -6.29 6.82
N MET A 12 -15.13 -6.64 6.02
CA MET A 12 -13.84 -7.13 6.54
C MET A 12 -13.18 -6.10 7.45
N CYS A 13 -13.18 -4.82 7.06
CA CYS A 13 -12.65 -3.72 7.88
C CYS A 13 -13.36 -3.62 9.23
N SER A 14 -14.67 -3.76 9.25
CA SER A 14 -15.46 -3.70 10.50
C SER A 14 -15.07 -4.79 11.50
N SER A 15 -14.63 -5.95 11.01
CA SER A 15 -14.14 -7.06 11.84
C SER A 15 -12.71 -6.86 12.35
N ALA A 16 -11.96 -5.92 11.77
CA ALA A 16 -10.56 -5.65 12.09
C ALA A 16 -10.35 -4.50 13.10
N VAL A 17 -11.45 -3.85 13.55
CA VAL A 17 -11.41 -2.76 14.53
C VAL A 17 -10.70 -3.19 15.82
N GLY A 18 -9.71 -2.37 16.26
CA GLY A 18 -8.89 -2.64 17.43
C GLY A 18 -7.75 -3.65 17.22
N TYR A 19 -7.70 -4.32 16.07
CA TYR A 19 -6.62 -5.26 15.71
C TYR A 19 -5.62 -4.64 14.74
N ILE A 20 -6.07 -3.79 13.84
CA ILE A 20 -5.25 -3.14 12.79
C ILE A 20 -5.18 -1.65 13.07
N ASP A 21 -3.98 -1.08 12.95
CA ASP A 21 -3.72 0.36 13.15
C ASP A 21 -2.85 0.98 12.05
N LYS A 22 -2.37 0.19 11.07
CA LYS A 22 -1.52 0.67 9.98
C LYS A 22 -1.87 0.06 8.62
N ILE A 23 -1.58 0.81 7.57
CA ILE A 23 -1.72 0.40 6.16
C ILE A 23 -0.40 0.63 5.45
N TYR A 24 0.10 -0.38 4.75
CA TYR A 24 1.25 -0.26 3.86
C TYR A 24 0.84 -0.54 2.42
N LEU A 25 1.25 0.36 1.53
CA LEU A 25 0.85 0.40 0.13
C LEU A 25 2.02 -0.05 -0.75
N HIS A 26 1.72 -0.92 -1.70
CA HIS A 26 2.71 -1.60 -2.52
C HIS A 26 2.31 -1.62 -4.00
N TRP A 27 3.24 -1.97 -4.84
CA TRP A 27 2.99 -2.69 -6.09
C TRP A 27 3.56 -4.10 -6.00
N THR A 28 3.12 -4.99 -6.89
CA THR A 28 3.62 -6.38 -6.88
C THR A 28 4.99 -6.52 -7.55
N GLY A 29 5.39 -5.56 -8.40
CA GLY A 29 6.61 -5.64 -9.20
C GLY A 29 6.54 -6.67 -10.33
N VAL A 30 5.34 -7.18 -10.64
CA VAL A 30 5.05 -8.14 -11.70
C VAL A 30 3.85 -7.65 -12.51
N GLY A 31 3.54 -8.32 -13.63
CA GLY A 31 2.53 -7.83 -14.56
C GLY A 31 1.09 -7.81 -14.03
N TYR A 32 0.22 -7.12 -14.77
CA TYR A 32 -1.20 -6.92 -14.43
C TYR A 32 -1.99 -8.21 -14.19
N ASP A 33 -1.63 -9.30 -14.88
CA ASP A 33 -2.28 -10.59 -14.76
C ASP A 33 -1.84 -11.39 -13.52
N SER A 34 -0.79 -10.94 -12.85
CA SER A 34 -0.25 -11.60 -11.66
C SER A 34 -0.93 -11.08 -10.39
N ILE A 35 -2.09 -11.64 -10.08
CA ILE A 35 -2.90 -11.26 -8.90
C ILE A 35 -2.73 -12.19 -7.71
N ASN A 36 -2.01 -13.32 -7.84
CA ASN A 36 -1.90 -14.33 -6.78
C ASN A 36 -0.72 -14.06 -5.85
N HIS A 37 -0.85 -13.03 -5.01
CA HIS A 37 0.16 -12.63 -4.03
C HIS A 37 -0.42 -12.66 -2.60
N PRO A 38 -0.45 -13.85 -1.95
CA PRO A 38 -1.05 -14.02 -0.62
C PRO A 38 -0.26 -13.34 0.51
N ASP A 39 0.90 -12.78 0.22
CA ASP A 39 1.67 -11.94 1.17
C ASP A 39 1.02 -10.58 1.42
N TYR A 40 0.11 -10.14 0.54
CA TYR A 40 -0.72 -8.96 0.73
C TYR A 40 -2.13 -9.33 1.21
N HIS A 41 -2.77 -8.42 1.93
CA HIS A 41 -4.17 -8.57 2.35
C HIS A 41 -5.13 -8.26 1.20
N VAL A 42 -4.78 -7.29 0.36
CA VAL A 42 -5.54 -6.92 -0.83
C VAL A 42 -4.60 -6.75 -2.01
N VAL A 43 -4.94 -7.32 -3.14
CA VAL A 43 -4.31 -7.04 -4.44
C VAL A 43 -5.35 -6.39 -5.35
N ILE A 44 -4.97 -5.30 -6.00
CA ILE A 44 -5.82 -4.54 -6.93
C ILE A 44 -5.39 -4.85 -8.36
N GLY A 45 -6.28 -5.47 -9.12
CA GLY A 45 -6.08 -5.79 -10.52
C GLY A 45 -6.10 -4.57 -11.44
N LYS A 46 -5.72 -4.76 -12.69
CA LYS A 46 -5.56 -3.71 -13.73
C LYS A 46 -6.76 -2.77 -13.88
N ASN A 47 -7.99 -3.28 -13.76
CA ASN A 47 -9.20 -2.49 -13.94
C ASN A 47 -9.84 -2.09 -12.60
N GLY A 48 -9.10 -2.23 -11.47
CA GLY A 48 -9.58 -1.91 -10.13
C GLY A 48 -10.30 -3.05 -9.42
N GLU A 49 -10.21 -4.29 -9.92
CA GLU A 49 -10.78 -5.45 -9.23
C GLU A 49 -10.03 -5.69 -7.90
N LEU A 50 -10.75 -6.06 -6.85
CA LEU A 50 -10.19 -6.39 -5.55
C LEU A 50 -10.05 -7.89 -5.37
N TYR A 51 -8.88 -8.33 -4.96
CA TYR A 51 -8.58 -9.73 -4.67
C TYR A 51 -8.00 -9.88 -3.27
N VAL A 52 -8.49 -10.86 -2.52
CA VAL A 52 -8.01 -11.17 -1.17
C VAL A 52 -7.66 -12.65 -1.06
N PRO A 53 -6.68 -13.04 -0.24
CA PRO A 53 -6.38 -14.46 -0.01
C PRO A 53 -7.42 -15.14 0.90
N ASP A 54 -8.02 -14.38 1.81
CA ASP A 54 -9.11 -14.76 2.71
C ASP A 54 -9.85 -13.51 3.21
N TYR A 55 -10.85 -13.69 4.08
CA TYR A 55 -11.71 -12.60 4.58
C TYR A 55 -11.26 -12.00 5.92
N ASP A 56 -10.16 -12.47 6.49
CA ASP A 56 -9.65 -11.99 7.78
C ASP A 56 -8.43 -11.07 7.60
N LEU A 57 -8.64 -9.76 7.78
CA LEU A 57 -7.57 -8.76 7.69
C LEU A 57 -6.61 -8.80 8.90
N THR A 58 -6.92 -9.52 9.96
CA THR A 58 -6.07 -9.61 11.16
C THR A 58 -4.94 -10.63 11.04
N ILE A 59 -4.98 -11.47 10.01
CA ILE A 59 -3.93 -12.43 9.71
C ILE A 59 -2.65 -11.69 9.33
N LYS A 60 -1.59 -11.88 10.11
CA LYS A 60 -0.29 -11.28 9.81
C LYS A 60 0.29 -11.82 8.50
N ARG A 61 0.64 -10.91 7.57
CA ARG A 61 1.25 -11.23 6.27
C ARG A 61 2.60 -10.55 6.10
N SER A 62 3.45 -11.10 5.21
CA SER A 62 4.85 -10.67 5.06
C SER A 62 5.02 -9.68 3.91
N HIS A 63 4.62 -8.42 4.09
CA HIS A 63 4.67 -7.39 3.05
C HIS A 63 5.64 -6.22 3.35
N THR A 64 5.88 -5.91 4.63
CA THR A 64 6.77 -4.79 5.00
C THR A 64 7.65 -5.19 6.16
N TYR A 65 8.95 -5.22 5.95
CA TYR A 65 9.91 -5.68 6.95
C TYR A 65 9.75 -4.95 8.30
N MET A 66 9.70 -5.73 9.40
CA MET A 66 9.49 -5.29 10.79
C MET A 66 8.20 -4.47 11.05
N ARG A 67 7.32 -4.32 10.05
CA ARG A 67 6.07 -3.55 10.14
C ARG A 67 4.81 -4.36 9.88
N ASN A 68 4.92 -5.70 9.81
CA ASN A 68 3.80 -6.59 9.48
C ASN A 68 2.79 -6.80 10.62
N SER A 69 3.13 -6.40 11.85
CA SER A 69 2.22 -6.57 13.00
C SER A 69 1.19 -5.46 13.02
N ARG A 70 -0.08 -5.83 13.22
CA ARG A 70 -1.22 -4.90 13.30
C ARG A 70 -1.36 -4.01 12.04
N SER A 71 -0.98 -4.55 10.88
CA SER A 71 -1.03 -3.81 9.62
C SER A 71 -1.65 -4.62 8.49
N ILE A 72 -2.20 -3.93 7.51
CA ILE A 72 -2.63 -4.50 6.24
C ILE A 72 -1.72 -4.01 5.11
N GLY A 73 -1.34 -4.92 4.23
CA GLY A 73 -0.63 -4.62 2.98
C GLY A 73 -1.62 -4.62 1.82
N ILE A 74 -1.62 -3.55 1.04
CA ILE A 74 -2.45 -3.37 -0.15
C ILE A 74 -1.52 -3.18 -1.33
N ALA A 75 -1.63 -4.01 -2.37
CA ALA A 75 -0.74 -3.95 -3.52
C ALA A 75 -1.49 -3.73 -4.84
N LEU A 76 -0.88 -2.96 -5.75
CA LEU A 76 -1.31 -2.86 -7.16
C LEU A 76 -0.60 -3.95 -7.96
N ALA A 77 -1.32 -4.72 -8.75
CA ALA A 77 -0.73 -5.66 -9.72
C ALA A 77 -0.18 -4.87 -10.91
N CYS A 78 1.09 -4.46 -10.83
CA CYS A 78 1.72 -3.59 -11.83
C CYS A 78 3.25 -3.49 -11.64
N CYS A 79 3.89 -2.66 -12.46
CA CYS A 79 5.31 -2.30 -12.40
C CYS A 79 6.25 -3.47 -12.69
N ASN A 80 5.95 -4.23 -13.74
CA ASN A 80 6.79 -5.32 -14.23
C ASN A 80 8.05 -4.78 -14.92
N THR A 81 9.13 -4.65 -14.18
CA THR A 81 10.44 -4.25 -14.71
C THR A 81 11.56 -4.69 -13.76
N ASP A 82 12.73 -5.02 -14.33
CA ASP A 82 13.94 -5.35 -13.57
C ASP A 82 14.73 -4.10 -13.13
N SER A 83 14.31 -2.92 -13.58
CA SER A 83 15.03 -1.65 -13.36
C SER A 83 14.08 -0.52 -13.07
N ILE A 84 13.49 -0.57 -11.87
CA ILE A 84 12.49 0.40 -11.43
C ILE A 84 13.13 1.71 -10.96
N SER A 85 12.49 2.83 -11.31
CA SER A 85 12.83 4.17 -10.82
C SER A 85 11.63 5.10 -10.97
N GLU A 86 11.73 6.33 -10.47
CA GLU A 86 10.71 7.37 -10.68
C GLU A 86 10.47 7.72 -12.16
N ASN A 87 11.38 7.34 -13.05
CA ASN A 87 11.32 7.57 -14.50
C ASN A 87 11.13 6.27 -15.30
N ASN A 88 10.95 5.14 -14.62
CA ASN A 88 10.72 3.85 -15.24
C ASN A 88 9.87 2.97 -14.35
N LEU A 89 8.56 2.95 -14.59
CA LEU A 89 7.59 2.08 -13.93
C LEU A 89 7.30 0.80 -14.74
N GLY A 90 8.06 0.56 -15.80
CA GLY A 90 7.95 -0.62 -16.65
C GLY A 90 6.84 -0.52 -17.69
N ALA A 91 6.64 -1.61 -18.43
CA ALA A 91 5.65 -1.68 -19.50
C ALA A 91 4.19 -1.71 -18.98
N GLU A 92 4.01 -2.00 -17.71
CA GLU A 92 2.70 -2.14 -17.04
C GLU A 92 2.66 -1.25 -15.79
N PRO A 93 2.70 0.10 -15.95
CA PRO A 93 2.65 1.04 -14.84
C PRO A 93 1.26 1.03 -14.16
N PRO A 94 1.09 1.65 -12.97
CA PRO A 94 -0.20 1.79 -12.33
C PRO A 94 -1.24 2.40 -13.27
N THR A 95 -2.41 1.77 -13.38
CA THR A 95 -3.53 2.32 -14.17
C THR A 95 -4.35 3.32 -13.35
N GLU A 96 -5.08 4.22 -14.02
CA GLU A 96 -6.01 5.13 -13.35
C GLU A 96 -7.09 4.38 -12.55
N ALA A 97 -7.53 3.22 -13.03
CA ALA A 97 -8.48 2.38 -12.31
C ALA A 97 -7.88 1.84 -11.00
N GLN A 98 -6.62 1.41 -11.03
CA GLN A 98 -5.89 0.98 -9.83
C GLN A 98 -5.68 2.14 -8.86
N LEU A 99 -5.25 3.32 -9.35
CA LEU A 99 -5.01 4.50 -8.51
C LEU A 99 -6.30 5.02 -7.85
N ASN A 100 -7.41 5.02 -8.57
CA ASN A 100 -8.71 5.35 -8.00
C ASN A 100 -9.16 4.31 -6.97
N MET A 101 -8.96 3.04 -7.24
CA MET A 101 -9.40 1.96 -6.35
C MET A 101 -8.56 1.92 -5.06
N ILE A 102 -7.24 2.07 -5.12
CA ILE A 102 -6.40 2.08 -3.91
C ILE A 102 -6.79 3.22 -2.96
N ALA A 103 -7.11 4.40 -3.51
CA ALA A 103 -7.58 5.52 -2.70
C ALA A 103 -8.93 5.23 -2.01
N GLN A 104 -9.86 4.57 -2.70
CA GLN A 104 -11.14 4.16 -2.12
C GLN A 104 -10.96 3.09 -1.04
N VAL A 105 -10.10 2.10 -1.28
CA VAL A 105 -9.79 1.04 -0.30
C VAL A 105 -9.14 1.63 0.94
N VAL A 106 -8.20 2.55 0.79
CA VAL A 106 -7.59 3.29 1.92
C VAL A 106 -8.64 4.08 2.68
N ALA A 107 -9.50 4.84 2.01
CA ALA A 107 -10.57 5.61 2.66
C ALA A 107 -11.52 4.70 3.46
N ILE A 108 -11.95 3.57 2.87
CA ILE A 108 -12.82 2.59 3.54
C ILE A 108 -12.13 2.02 4.78
N ALA A 109 -10.86 1.64 4.67
CA ALA A 109 -10.11 1.09 5.79
C ALA A 109 -9.98 2.13 6.92
N CYS A 110 -9.59 3.37 6.60
CA CYS A 110 -9.47 4.43 7.59
C CYS A 110 -10.79 4.72 8.30
N ILE A 111 -11.90 4.82 7.56
CA ILE A 111 -13.23 5.08 8.14
C ILE A 111 -13.72 3.92 9.01
N ASN A 112 -13.60 2.67 8.54
CA ASN A 112 -14.27 1.53 9.16
C ASN A 112 -13.42 0.80 10.20
N ILE A 113 -12.09 0.94 10.16
CA ILE A 113 -11.19 0.43 11.21
C ILE A 113 -10.89 1.52 12.23
N GLY A 114 -10.93 2.80 11.83
CA GLY A 114 -10.56 3.95 12.66
C GLY A 114 -9.08 4.29 12.60
N ILE A 115 -8.44 4.06 11.44
CA ILE A 115 -7.01 4.38 11.22
C ILE A 115 -6.89 5.85 10.81
N PRO A 116 -6.03 6.66 11.45
CA PRO A 116 -5.75 8.03 11.01
C PRO A 116 -5.16 8.05 9.58
N LEU A 117 -5.64 8.98 8.75
CA LEU A 117 -5.12 9.14 7.39
C LEU A 117 -3.95 10.12 7.36
N ASP A 118 -2.83 9.70 7.88
CA ASP A 118 -1.56 10.41 7.90
C ASP A 118 -0.40 9.49 7.50
N ILE A 119 0.80 10.06 7.35
CA ILE A 119 1.99 9.30 6.93
C ILE A 119 2.45 8.28 7.99
N GLN A 120 2.07 8.44 9.26
CA GLN A 120 2.48 7.50 10.31
C GLN A 120 1.63 6.23 10.32
N HIS A 121 0.44 6.28 9.73
CA HIS A 121 -0.51 5.16 9.73
C HIS A 121 -0.78 4.60 8.33
N VAL A 122 -0.70 5.44 7.30
CA VAL A 122 -0.90 5.03 5.89
C VAL A 122 0.29 5.47 5.07
N MET A 123 1.15 4.53 4.69
CA MET A 123 2.37 4.85 3.97
C MET A 123 2.64 3.89 2.82
N THR A 124 3.38 4.37 1.84
CA THR A 124 3.94 3.51 0.80
C THR A 124 5.10 2.68 1.35
N HIS A 125 5.44 1.60 0.66
CA HIS A 125 6.63 0.82 1.03
C HIS A 125 7.91 1.66 0.92
N ALA A 126 8.00 2.55 -0.07
CA ALA A 126 9.12 3.49 -0.19
C ALA A 126 9.25 4.38 1.05
N GLU A 127 8.14 4.96 1.53
CA GLU A 127 8.12 5.77 2.76
C GLU A 127 8.49 4.95 4.00
N ALA A 128 8.00 3.70 4.10
CA ALA A 128 8.34 2.79 5.20
C ALA A 128 9.82 2.41 5.19
N ALA A 129 10.39 2.11 4.02
CA ALA A 129 11.80 1.77 3.87
C ALA A 129 12.73 2.94 4.26
N ASP A 130 12.26 4.17 4.10
CA ASP A 130 12.99 5.41 4.45
C ASP A 130 12.63 5.94 5.86
N ASN A 131 11.93 5.14 6.67
CA ASN A 131 11.52 5.47 8.03
C ASN A 131 10.70 6.78 8.15
N LYS A 132 9.89 7.12 7.14
CA LYS A 132 9.05 8.33 7.15
C LYS A 132 7.98 8.32 8.25
N ASP A 133 7.70 7.16 8.87
CA ASP A 133 6.81 7.03 10.02
C ASP A 133 7.44 7.46 11.36
N GLY A 134 8.70 7.88 11.34
CA GLY A 134 9.44 8.24 12.52
C GLY A 134 9.86 7.06 13.40
N LEU A 135 9.62 5.82 12.96
CA LEU A 135 10.20 4.64 13.60
C LEU A 135 11.65 4.53 13.17
N ASP A 136 12.55 4.70 14.10
CA ASP A 136 13.99 4.58 13.87
C ASP A 136 14.40 3.10 13.83
N LEU A 137 14.04 2.40 12.77
CA LEU A 137 14.40 1.00 12.54
C LEU A 137 15.76 0.93 11.85
N TYR A 138 16.81 1.23 12.62
CA TYR A 138 18.17 1.35 12.11
C TYR A 138 18.80 0.03 11.68
N TYR A 139 18.35 -1.10 12.20
CA TYR A 139 18.97 -2.39 11.92
C TYR A 139 17.95 -3.40 11.43
N ASN A 140 18.23 -3.96 10.29
CA ASN A 140 17.67 -5.21 9.87
C ASN A 140 18.45 -6.33 10.57
N ASP A 141 17.94 -6.86 11.67
CA ASP A 141 18.56 -7.96 12.42
C ASP A 141 18.82 -9.21 11.55
N TYR A 142 18.06 -9.35 10.47
CA TYR A 142 18.20 -10.47 9.54
C TYR A 142 19.34 -10.27 8.53
N THR A 143 19.58 -9.06 8.06
CA THR A 143 20.60 -8.76 7.05
C THR A 143 21.84 -8.05 7.62
N GLY A 144 21.75 -7.52 8.84
CA GLY A 144 22.80 -6.73 9.47
C GLY A 144 22.99 -5.33 8.86
N TYR A 145 22.08 -4.91 7.96
CA TYR A 145 22.13 -3.60 7.32
C TYR A 145 21.14 -2.62 7.97
N PRO A 146 21.45 -1.31 7.98
CA PRO A 146 20.49 -0.28 8.37
C PRO A 146 19.21 -0.39 7.51
N ASN A 147 18.05 -0.17 8.11
CA ASN A 147 16.78 -0.31 7.39
C ASN A 147 16.62 0.71 6.24
N ASN A 148 17.18 1.91 6.38
CA ASN A 148 17.25 2.91 5.31
C ASN A 148 18.12 2.51 4.11
N THR A 149 18.83 1.37 4.19
CA THR A 149 19.59 0.82 3.06
C THR A 149 18.67 0.24 1.98
N TYR A 150 17.39 0.06 2.27
CA TYR A 150 16.41 -0.55 1.36
C TYR A 150 15.41 0.46 0.76
N GLY A 151 15.56 1.73 1.03
CA GLY A 151 14.68 2.77 0.50
C GLY A 151 15.21 3.37 -0.81
N PRO A 152 14.42 4.25 -1.44
CA PRO A 152 14.77 4.94 -2.68
C PRO A 152 16.04 5.80 -2.61
N ASP A 153 16.46 6.19 -1.43
CA ASP A 153 17.71 6.94 -1.20
C ASP A 153 18.91 6.03 -0.93
N SER A 154 18.73 4.72 -1.05
CA SER A 154 19.75 3.68 -0.98
C SER A 154 19.94 2.99 -2.33
N ASN A 155 20.91 2.07 -2.42
CA ASN A 155 21.19 1.29 -3.63
C ASN A 155 20.31 0.01 -3.72
N VAL A 156 19.26 -0.13 -2.91
CA VAL A 156 18.46 -1.35 -2.82
C VAL A 156 16.97 -1.04 -3.01
N ASP A 157 16.30 -1.86 -3.80
CA ASP A 157 14.95 -1.68 -4.31
C ASP A 157 13.84 -1.73 -3.25
N ARG A 158 13.32 -0.59 -2.89
CA ARG A 158 12.02 -0.45 -2.21
C ARG A 158 11.38 0.85 -2.69
N TRP A 159 11.00 0.83 -3.96
CA TRP A 159 10.47 1.99 -4.68
C TRP A 159 8.95 2.09 -4.65
N ASP A 160 8.28 1.11 -4.07
CA ASP A 160 6.83 0.93 -4.15
C ASP A 160 6.09 2.24 -3.87
N LEU A 161 5.47 2.76 -4.92
CA LEU A 161 4.64 3.97 -4.90
C LEU A 161 5.38 5.24 -4.43
N LEU A 162 6.70 5.33 -4.69
CA LEU A 162 7.46 6.57 -4.55
C LEU A 162 6.85 7.69 -5.41
N VAL A 163 6.45 7.33 -6.63
CA VAL A 163 5.63 8.10 -7.56
C VAL A 163 4.51 7.21 -8.08
N LEU A 164 3.44 7.78 -8.61
CA LEU A 164 2.33 7.03 -9.22
C LEU A 164 2.42 7.00 -10.74
N ARG A 165 3.10 7.98 -11.34
CA ARG A 165 3.35 8.10 -12.78
C ARG A 165 4.79 8.53 -13.01
N GLU A 166 5.35 8.14 -14.14
CA GLU A 166 6.70 8.54 -14.52
C GLU A 166 6.82 10.06 -14.64
N GLY A 167 7.94 10.60 -14.15
CA GLY A 167 8.24 12.03 -14.18
C GLY A 167 7.53 12.88 -13.12
N GLU A 168 6.77 12.27 -12.22
CA GLU A 168 6.23 12.98 -11.06
C GLU A 168 7.34 13.33 -10.06
N GLU A 169 7.02 14.29 -9.20
CA GLU A 169 7.92 14.66 -8.11
C GLU A 169 8.18 13.47 -7.18
N ARG A 170 9.44 13.22 -6.90
CA ARG A 170 9.88 12.15 -5.99
C ARG A 170 9.21 12.29 -4.63
N TRP A 171 8.74 11.22 -4.05
CA TRP A 171 7.95 11.14 -2.82
C TRP A 171 6.49 11.58 -2.92
N SER A 172 5.99 11.91 -4.11
CA SER A 172 4.60 12.36 -4.26
C SER A 172 3.55 11.26 -4.14
N GLY A 173 3.95 10.00 -4.34
CA GLY A 173 2.99 8.88 -4.46
C GLY A 173 2.12 8.69 -3.23
N GLY A 174 2.72 8.66 -2.04
CA GLY A 174 1.99 8.51 -0.78
C GLY A 174 1.03 9.68 -0.52
N ASP A 175 1.49 10.90 -0.75
CA ASP A 175 0.67 12.11 -0.55
C ASP A 175 -0.53 12.15 -1.51
N GLN A 176 -0.35 11.74 -2.77
CA GLN A 176 -1.43 11.65 -3.74
C GLN A 176 -2.48 10.61 -3.32
N ILE A 177 -2.08 9.42 -2.87
CA ILE A 177 -3.01 8.38 -2.42
C ILE A 177 -3.77 8.85 -1.18
N ARG A 178 -3.08 9.41 -0.17
CA ARG A 178 -3.72 9.95 1.03
C ARG A 178 -4.65 11.12 0.70
N GLY A 179 -4.26 12.01 -0.20
CA GLY A 179 -5.09 13.12 -0.68
C GLY A 179 -6.37 12.65 -1.36
N ASN A 180 -6.25 11.68 -2.28
CA ASN A 180 -7.39 11.10 -2.97
C ASN A 180 -8.29 10.27 -2.02
N ALA A 181 -7.72 9.57 -1.05
CA ALA A 181 -8.49 8.86 -0.03
C ALA A 181 -9.30 9.83 0.84
N ARG A 182 -8.72 10.98 1.22
CA ARG A 182 -9.43 12.04 1.95
C ARG A 182 -10.57 12.62 1.11
N PHE A 183 -10.36 12.82 -0.19
CA PHE A 183 -11.41 13.24 -1.10
C PHE A 183 -12.59 12.26 -1.10
N TYR A 184 -12.34 10.95 -1.27
CA TYR A 184 -13.41 9.95 -1.24
C TYR A 184 -14.12 9.89 0.12
N ALA A 185 -13.38 9.94 1.22
CA ALA A 185 -13.98 9.97 2.55
C ALA A 185 -14.95 11.15 2.71
N HIS A 186 -14.54 12.34 2.26
CA HIS A 186 -15.38 13.54 2.31
C HIS A 186 -16.62 13.41 1.43
N GLU A 187 -16.48 12.89 0.20
CA GLU A 187 -17.64 12.62 -0.68
C GLU A 187 -18.64 11.64 -0.04
N TRP A 188 -18.17 10.72 0.80
CA TRP A 188 -19.01 9.78 1.54
C TRP A 188 -19.52 10.33 2.88
N GLY A 189 -19.30 11.61 3.15
CA GLY A 189 -19.78 12.31 4.34
C GLY A 189 -18.94 12.10 5.59
N CYS A 190 -17.72 11.54 5.47
CA CYS A 190 -16.78 11.39 6.57
C CYS A 190 -15.77 12.55 6.58
N THR A 191 -15.72 13.30 7.69
CA THR A 191 -14.81 14.45 7.86
C THR A 191 -13.70 14.20 8.90
N TYR A 192 -13.54 12.96 9.37
CA TYR A 192 -12.73 12.66 10.57
C TYR A 192 -11.54 11.72 10.31
N ILE A 193 -11.00 11.64 9.08
CA ILE A 193 -9.84 10.80 8.77
C ILE A 193 -8.61 11.62 8.34
#